data_a38304eed75d90f2d7b521b0393717b2
#
_entry.id   a38304eed75d90f2d7b521b0393717b2
#
_cell.length_a   1.000
_cell.length_b   1.000
_cell.length_c   1.000
_cell.angle_alpha   90.00
_cell.angle_beta   90.00
_cell.angle_gamma   90.00
#
_symmetry.space_group_name_H-M   'P 1'
#
loop_
_entity.id
_entity.type
_entity.pdbx_description
1 polymer ?
#
loop_
_entity_poly.entity_id
_entity_poly.type
_entity_poly.pdbx_seq_one_letter_code
_entity_poly.pdbx_strand_id
1 'polypeptide(L)'
;ESRKIVYVNFDIEPSGEDFSETEGAVNDLVKEFKESADPLEFVNLSSEKKADRNYFKQDEIANDSMAQFLFNNEKAVFGPYLENNAYKISRVASVKMLPDSVRARHILIAPQNQDYAQAKNIADSLADLLRKGADFEELAKTNSIDQNSAVNGGDLGWFTSRTMVQPFSDSAFFAKKNYIKV
;
A
#
# COMPACT_ATOMS: atom_id res chain seq x y z
N GLU A 1 24.68 -12.62 -39.91
CA GLU A 1 24.23 -11.50 -40.72
C GLU A 1 23.91 -10.32 -39.80
N SER A 2 24.54 -9.15 -40.03
CA SER A 2 24.30 -7.92 -39.23
C SER A 2 23.64 -6.88 -40.12
N ARG A 3 22.66 -6.14 -39.58
CA ARG A 3 21.93 -5.10 -40.30
C ARG A 3 22.00 -3.79 -39.54
N LYS A 4 22.23 -2.69 -40.25
CA LYS A 4 22.14 -1.34 -39.75
C LYS A 4 20.72 -0.82 -39.94
N ILE A 5 20.07 -0.43 -38.87
CA ILE A 5 18.72 0.12 -38.87
C ILE A 5 18.82 1.62 -38.61
N VAL A 6 18.08 2.41 -39.35
CA VAL A 6 17.89 3.86 -39.15
C VAL A 6 16.39 4.11 -38.97
N TYR A 7 16.03 5.00 -38.06
CA TYR A 7 14.65 5.40 -37.84
C TYR A 7 14.57 6.92 -37.62
N VAL A 8 13.39 7.47 -37.85
CA VAL A 8 13.06 8.86 -37.51
C VAL A 8 12.13 8.85 -36.32
N ASN A 9 12.42 9.66 -35.31
CA ASN A 9 11.61 9.81 -34.11
C ASN A 9 10.85 11.15 -34.18
N PHE A 10 9.58 11.14 -33.79
CA PHE A 10 8.73 12.31 -33.62
C PHE A 10 8.16 12.29 -32.22
N ASP A 11 8.53 13.26 -31.41
CA ASP A 11 7.97 13.42 -30.08
C ASP A 11 6.57 14.03 -30.20
N ILE A 12 5.61 13.47 -29.44
CA ILE A 12 4.23 13.97 -29.38
C ILE A 12 4.06 14.61 -28.01
N GLU A 13 3.78 15.90 -27.99
CA GLU A 13 3.49 16.65 -26.77
C GLU A 13 2.03 17.13 -26.78
N PRO A 14 1.33 17.13 -25.63
CA PRO A 14 -0.02 17.67 -25.54
C PRO A 14 -0.06 19.17 -25.90
N SER A 15 -1.06 19.59 -26.63
CA SER A 15 -1.34 20.99 -26.92
C SER A 15 -1.99 21.70 -25.73
N GLY A 16 -2.04 23.03 -25.79
CA GLY A 16 -2.79 23.82 -24.79
C GLY A 16 -4.29 23.49 -24.78
N GLU A 17 -4.85 23.07 -25.90
CA GLU A 17 -6.25 22.65 -26.00
C GLU A 17 -6.48 21.31 -25.29
N ASP A 18 -5.58 20.34 -25.46
CA ASP A 18 -5.64 19.05 -24.75
C ASP A 18 -5.58 19.24 -23.23
N PHE A 19 -4.74 20.16 -22.74
CA PHE A 19 -4.69 20.50 -21.31
C PHE A 19 -6.01 21.10 -20.83
N SER A 20 -6.60 22.03 -21.58
CA SER A 20 -7.85 22.69 -21.20
C SER A 20 -9.05 21.74 -21.20
N GLU A 21 -9.12 20.85 -22.20
CA GLU A 21 -10.15 19.82 -22.29
C GLU A 21 -10.05 18.84 -21.12
N THR A 22 -8.82 18.36 -20.84
CA THR A 22 -8.57 17.44 -19.71
C THR A 22 -8.91 18.10 -18.37
N GLU A 23 -8.52 19.37 -18.17
CA GLU A 23 -8.87 20.10 -16.94
C GLU A 23 -10.38 20.21 -16.76
N GLY A 24 -11.10 20.51 -17.85
CA GLY A 24 -12.57 20.56 -17.86
C GLY A 24 -13.18 19.23 -17.43
N ALA A 25 -12.74 18.13 -18.05
CA ALA A 25 -13.21 16.80 -17.70
C ALA A 25 -12.93 16.42 -16.24
N VAL A 26 -11.75 16.79 -15.71
CA VAL A 26 -11.42 16.53 -14.29
C VAL A 26 -12.25 17.39 -13.36
N ASN A 27 -12.55 18.64 -13.73
CA ASN A 27 -13.44 19.52 -12.94
C ASN A 27 -14.85 18.93 -12.80
N ASP A 28 -15.37 18.30 -13.85
CA ASP A 28 -16.69 17.65 -13.81
C ASP A 28 -16.70 16.47 -12.80
N LEU A 29 -15.57 15.75 -12.67
CA LEU A 29 -15.45 14.66 -11.72
C LEU A 29 -15.35 15.11 -10.26
N VAL A 30 -14.97 16.36 -9.96
CA VAL A 30 -14.77 16.85 -8.57
C VAL A 30 -16.01 16.64 -7.72
N LYS A 31 -17.21 16.98 -8.27
CA LYS A 31 -18.46 16.84 -7.52
C LYS A 31 -18.79 15.38 -7.24
N GLU A 32 -18.70 14.54 -8.25
CA GLU A 32 -18.97 13.11 -8.11
C GLU A 32 -18.00 12.45 -7.14
N PHE A 33 -16.71 12.79 -7.25
CA PHE A 33 -15.68 12.29 -6.33
C PHE A 33 -15.94 12.72 -4.89
N LYS A 34 -16.36 13.99 -4.67
CA LYS A 34 -16.70 14.51 -3.34
C LYS A 34 -17.88 13.75 -2.71
N GLU A 35 -18.89 13.41 -3.50
CA GLU A 35 -20.12 12.78 -3.05
C GLU A 35 -20.03 11.22 -3.03
N SER A 36 -18.98 10.67 -3.63
CA SER A 36 -18.79 9.20 -3.69
C SER A 36 -18.75 8.56 -2.31
N ALA A 37 -19.54 7.51 -2.12
CA ALA A 37 -19.56 6.72 -0.89
C ALA A 37 -18.29 5.87 -0.71
N ASP A 38 -17.72 5.36 -1.81
CA ASP A 38 -16.45 4.65 -1.83
C ASP A 38 -15.45 5.38 -2.74
N PRO A 39 -14.59 6.24 -2.16
CA PRO A 39 -13.60 6.99 -2.93
C PRO A 39 -12.51 6.12 -3.54
N LEU A 40 -12.20 4.95 -2.98
CA LEU A 40 -11.20 4.04 -3.54
C LEU A 40 -11.74 3.34 -4.79
N GLU A 41 -13.00 2.90 -4.77
CA GLU A 41 -13.66 2.33 -5.94
C GLU A 41 -13.82 3.39 -7.03
N PHE A 42 -14.24 4.61 -6.68
CA PHE A 42 -14.34 5.72 -7.63
C PHE A 42 -13.02 5.95 -8.37
N VAL A 43 -11.89 6.04 -7.66
CA VAL A 43 -10.56 6.20 -8.27
C VAL A 43 -10.23 5.02 -9.18
N ASN A 44 -10.54 3.80 -8.77
CA ASN A 44 -10.26 2.61 -9.59
C ASN A 44 -11.06 2.54 -10.89
N LEU A 45 -12.23 3.20 -10.94
CA LEU A 45 -13.09 3.25 -12.13
C LEU A 45 -12.80 4.45 -13.03
N SER A 46 -12.42 5.61 -12.45
CA SER A 46 -12.33 6.88 -13.15
C SER A 46 -10.89 7.36 -13.40
N SER A 47 -9.87 6.73 -12.82
CA SER A 47 -8.47 7.14 -12.94
C SER A 47 -7.65 6.13 -13.74
N GLU A 48 -6.66 6.63 -14.47
CA GLU A 48 -5.66 5.80 -15.14
C GLU A 48 -4.80 4.98 -14.16
N LYS A 49 -4.65 5.45 -12.93
CA LYS A 49 -3.91 4.76 -11.89
C LYS A 49 -4.87 4.23 -10.81
N LYS A 50 -4.56 3.04 -10.31
CA LYS A 50 -5.32 2.46 -9.21
C LYS A 50 -5.14 3.28 -7.92
N ALA A 51 -6.17 3.25 -7.07
CA ALA A 51 -6.14 3.93 -5.78
C ALA A 51 -5.01 3.39 -4.89
N ASP A 52 -4.24 4.31 -4.32
CA ASP A 52 -3.30 3.98 -3.26
C ASP A 52 -4.07 3.73 -1.96
N ARG A 53 -3.81 2.59 -1.33
CA ARG A 53 -4.47 2.19 -0.07
C ARG A 53 -3.62 2.47 1.16
N ASN A 54 -2.46 3.09 0.99
CA ASN A 54 -1.57 3.41 2.10
C ASN A 54 -2.15 4.54 2.95
N TYR A 55 -1.84 4.49 4.25
CA TYR A 55 -2.03 5.63 5.14
C TYR A 55 -0.76 6.48 5.15
N PHE A 56 -0.93 7.78 5.11
CA PHE A 56 0.14 8.76 5.08
C PHE A 56 0.05 9.67 6.30
N LYS A 57 1.19 10.02 6.88
CA LYS A 57 1.32 11.16 7.77
C LYS A 57 1.41 12.44 6.93
N GLN A 58 1.16 13.58 7.56
CA GLN A 58 1.18 14.85 6.86
C GLN A 58 2.53 15.16 6.21
N ASP A 59 3.63 14.87 6.89
CA ASP A 59 5.02 15.06 6.45
C ASP A 59 5.50 14.05 5.41
N GLU A 60 4.71 13.02 5.13
CA GLU A 60 4.99 12.02 4.09
C GLU A 60 4.38 12.37 2.73
N ILE A 61 3.55 13.41 2.67
CA ILE A 61 2.92 13.87 1.42
C ILE A 61 3.80 14.96 0.80
N ALA A 62 4.34 14.69 -0.39
CA ALA A 62 5.30 15.56 -1.05
C ALA A 62 4.76 16.97 -1.41
N ASN A 63 3.45 17.09 -1.63
CA ASN A 63 2.81 18.38 -1.89
C ASN A 63 2.30 18.98 -0.56
N ASP A 64 3.06 19.92 0.00
CA ASP A 64 2.77 20.55 1.29
C ASP A 64 1.39 21.22 1.33
N SER A 65 0.97 21.88 0.26
CA SER A 65 -0.33 22.54 0.16
C SER A 65 -1.48 21.54 0.20
N MET A 66 -1.34 20.43 -0.52
CA MET A 66 -2.29 19.30 -0.48
C MET A 66 -2.31 18.65 0.90
N ALA A 67 -1.14 18.39 1.49
CA ALA A 67 -1.02 17.81 2.82
C ALA A 67 -1.74 18.67 3.86
N GLN A 68 -1.43 19.95 3.92
CA GLN A 68 -2.07 20.89 4.84
C GLN A 68 -3.58 20.98 4.62
N PHE A 69 -4.03 21.03 3.36
CA PHE A 69 -5.46 21.11 3.04
C PHE A 69 -6.20 19.86 3.49
N LEU A 70 -5.72 18.65 3.12
CA LEU A 70 -6.40 17.39 3.40
C LEU A 70 -6.42 17.05 4.90
N PHE A 71 -5.37 17.39 5.65
CA PHE A 71 -5.33 17.14 7.09
C PHE A 71 -6.25 18.07 7.89
N ASN A 72 -6.62 19.23 7.32
CA ASN A 72 -7.58 20.16 7.93
C ASN A 72 -9.02 20.02 7.38
N ASN A 73 -9.23 19.28 6.27
CA ASN A 73 -10.51 19.22 5.56
C ASN A 73 -10.84 17.81 5.07
N GLU A 74 -11.15 16.88 5.98
CA GLU A 74 -11.37 15.46 5.69
C GLU A 74 -12.40 15.16 4.59
N LYS A 75 -13.42 16.02 4.41
CA LYS A 75 -14.51 15.81 3.45
C LYS A 75 -14.37 16.61 2.16
N ALA A 76 -13.31 17.39 2.03
CA ALA A 76 -13.11 18.24 0.86
C ALA A 76 -12.23 17.52 -0.20
N VAL A 77 -12.35 17.99 -1.43
CA VAL A 77 -11.49 17.60 -2.55
C VAL A 77 -10.46 18.71 -2.76
N PHE A 78 -9.19 18.34 -2.83
CA PHE A 78 -8.09 19.21 -3.23
C PHE A 78 -7.84 19.09 -4.73
N GLY A 79 -7.70 20.21 -5.42
CA GLY A 79 -7.48 20.25 -6.88
C GLY A 79 -8.73 20.66 -7.66
N PRO A 80 -8.69 20.59 -9.00
CA PRO A 80 -7.63 20.00 -9.81
C PRO A 80 -6.28 20.72 -9.71
N TYR A 81 -5.18 19.96 -9.80
CA TYR A 81 -3.83 20.50 -9.93
C TYR A 81 -3.02 19.69 -10.92
N LEU A 82 -2.14 20.35 -11.66
CA LEU A 82 -1.27 19.71 -12.65
C LEU A 82 0.04 19.25 -11.99
N GLU A 83 0.38 17.99 -12.14
CA GLU A 83 1.66 17.43 -11.69
C GLU A 83 2.11 16.31 -12.62
N ASN A 84 3.35 16.41 -13.12
CA ASN A 84 3.93 15.44 -14.06
C ASN A 84 3.04 15.17 -15.28
N ASN A 85 2.56 16.20 -15.95
CA ASN A 85 1.65 16.14 -17.11
C ASN A 85 0.31 15.40 -16.84
N ALA A 86 -0.13 15.34 -15.59
CA ALA A 86 -1.42 14.75 -15.24
C ALA A 86 -2.19 15.70 -14.32
N TYR A 87 -3.46 15.94 -14.61
CA TYR A 87 -4.37 16.59 -13.67
C TYR A 87 -4.77 15.60 -12.57
N LYS A 88 -4.75 16.09 -11.34
CA LYS A 88 -5.07 15.29 -10.15
C LYS A 88 -6.10 15.99 -9.28
N ILE A 89 -6.97 15.20 -8.69
CA ILE A 89 -7.85 15.57 -7.59
C ILE A 89 -7.61 14.59 -6.43
N SER A 90 -7.64 15.09 -5.22
CA SER A 90 -7.33 14.28 -4.03
C SER A 90 -8.33 14.53 -2.92
N ARG A 91 -8.73 13.48 -2.20
CA ARG A 91 -9.54 13.58 -0.97
C ARG A 91 -9.12 12.51 0.03
N VAL A 92 -9.47 12.74 1.29
CA VAL A 92 -9.30 11.74 2.35
C VAL A 92 -10.32 10.61 2.15
N ALA A 93 -9.83 9.38 2.03
CA ALA A 93 -10.67 8.19 1.96
C ALA A 93 -11.06 7.68 3.36
N SER A 94 -10.11 7.69 4.29
CA SER A 94 -10.36 7.36 5.69
C SER A 94 -9.25 7.90 6.59
N VAL A 95 -9.56 8.09 7.86
CA VAL A 95 -8.61 8.52 8.89
C VAL A 95 -8.47 7.42 9.93
N LYS A 96 -7.24 7.12 10.31
CA LYS A 96 -6.94 6.19 11.41
C LYS A 96 -5.80 6.70 12.26
N MET A 97 -5.94 6.51 13.55
CA MET A 97 -4.82 6.68 14.49
C MET A 97 -4.03 5.37 14.54
N LEU A 98 -2.80 5.43 14.08
CA LEU A 98 -1.88 4.29 14.05
C LEU A 98 -0.68 4.59 14.98
N PRO A 99 -0.08 3.57 15.60
CA PRO A 99 1.16 3.76 16.35
C PRO A 99 2.30 4.14 15.40
N ASP A 100 3.30 4.89 15.89
CA ASP A 100 4.48 5.24 15.08
C ASP A 100 5.34 4.03 14.75
N SER A 101 5.37 3.05 15.64
CA SER A 101 6.10 1.81 15.44
C SER A 101 5.39 0.65 16.13
N VAL A 102 5.63 -0.54 15.64
CA VAL A 102 5.13 -1.79 16.19
C VAL A 102 6.26 -2.80 16.32
N ARG A 103 6.11 -3.77 17.21
CA ARG A 103 6.99 -4.93 17.32
C ARG A 103 6.19 -6.18 17.01
N ALA A 104 6.71 -7.00 16.11
CA ALA A 104 6.05 -8.23 15.70
C ALA A 104 7.04 -9.39 15.65
N ARG A 105 6.48 -10.59 15.67
CA ARG A 105 7.20 -11.83 15.38
C ARG A 105 6.60 -12.46 14.14
N HIS A 106 7.41 -13.18 13.37
CA HIS A 106 6.91 -13.96 12.26
C HIS A 106 7.53 -15.36 12.17
N ILE A 107 6.83 -16.24 11.49
CA ILE A 107 7.33 -17.53 11.01
C ILE A 107 7.12 -17.52 9.50
N LEU A 108 8.21 -17.46 8.75
CA LEU A 108 8.15 -17.41 7.29
C LEU A 108 8.17 -18.81 6.70
N ILE A 109 7.11 -19.19 6.00
CA ILE A 109 6.98 -20.48 5.32
C ILE A 109 7.05 -20.23 3.82
N ALA A 110 8.02 -20.87 3.14
CA ALA A 110 8.12 -20.80 1.69
C ALA A 110 7.37 -21.95 1.03
N PRO A 111 6.70 -21.71 -0.11
CA PRO A 111 6.14 -22.77 -0.92
C PRO A 111 7.27 -23.60 -1.55
N GLN A 112 7.27 -24.91 -1.33
CA GLN A 112 8.15 -25.84 -2.05
C GLN A 112 7.51 -26.16 -3.40
N ASN A 113 8.32 -26.17 -4.47
CA ASN A 113 7.86 -26.44 -5.84
C ASN A 113 6.64 -25.61 -6.27
N GLN A 114 6.52 -24.36 -5.78
CA GLN A 114 5.37 -23.46 -6.02
C GLN A 114 4.03 -23.99 -5.46
N ASP A 115 4.05 -24.90 -4.51
CA ASP A 115 2.85 -25.37 -3.81
C ASP A 115 2.46 -24.39 -2.68
N TYR A 116 1.74 -23.34 -3.05
CA TYR A 116 1.24 -22.34 -2.13
C TYR A 116 0.15 -22.90 -1.18
N ALA A 117 -0.61 -23.89 -1.63
CA ALA A 117 -1.64 -24.51 -0.81
C ALA A 117 -1.01 -25.30 0.36
N GLN A 118 0.06 -26.05 0.08
CA GLN A 118 0.80 -26.77 1.12
C GLN A 118 1.44 -25.78 2.11
N ALA A 119 2.10 -24.72 1.63
CA ALA A 119 2.70 -23.70 2.49
C ALA A 119 1.66 -23.06 3.41
N LYS A 120 0.49 -22.72 2.85
CA LYS A 120 -0.64 -22.17 3.62
C LYS A 120 -1.12 -23.15 4.69
N ASN A 121 -1.30 -24.43 4.36
CA ASN A 121 -1.74 -25.44 5.32
C ASN A 121 -0.75 -25.60 6.48
N ILE A 122 0.56 -25.52 6.20
CA ILE A 122 1.59 -25.53 7.25
C ILE A 122 1.45 -24.29 8.14
N ALA A 123 1.32 -23.11 7.54
CA ALA A 123 1.18 -21.86 8.29
C ALA A 123 -0.11 -21.84 9.15
N ASP A 124 -1.24 -22.30 8.61
CA ASP A 124 -2.50 -22.45 9.35
C ASP A 124 -2.35 -23.42 10.54
N SER A 125 -1.66 -24.55 10.34
CA SER A 125 -1.42 -25.54 11.40
C SER A 125 -0.55 -24.96 12.53
N LEU A 126 0.49 -24.18 12.19
CA LEU A 126 1.33 -23.50 13.16
C LEU A 126 0.54 -22.43 13.92
N ALA A 127 -0.31 -21.67 13.22
CA ALA A 127 -1.18 -20.69 13.85
C ALA A 127 -2.16 -21.33 14.84
N ASP A 128 -2.69 -22.49 14.54
CA ASP A 128 -3.56 -23.25 15.45
C ASP A 128 -2.82 -23.77 16.67
N LEU A 129 -1.58 -24.22 16.53
CA LEU A 129 -0.74 -24.58 17.68
C LEU A 129 -0.48 -23.39 18.59
N LEU A 130 -0.14 -22.23 18.00
CA LEU A 130 0.07 -20.98 18.74
C LEU A 130 -1.19 -20.53 19.49
N ARG A 131 -2.36 -20.61 18.86
CA ARG A 131 -3.65 -20.29 19.51
C ARG A 131 -3.98 -21.23 20.68
N LYS A 132 -3.45 -22.46 20.64
CA LYS A 132 -3.54 -23.43 21.74
C LYS A 132 -2.46 -23.27 22.80
N GLY A 133 -1.56 -22.29 22.68
CA GLY A 133 -0.54 -21.94 23.67
C GLY A 133 0.84 -22.55 23.42
N ALA A 134 1.12 -23.05 22.20
CA ALA A 134 2.48 -23.47 21.86
C ALA A 134 3.45 -22.28 21.89
N ASP A 135 4.73 -22.59 22.17
CA ASP A 135 5.77 -21.57 22.23
C ASP A 135 6.11 -21.05 20.82
N PHE A 136 5.98 -19.74 20.65
CA PHE A 136 6.25 -19.10 19.36
C PHE A 136 7.72 -19.16 18.97
N GLU A 137 8.63 -19.03 19.94
CA GLU A 137 10.06 -19.02 19.71
C GLU A 137 10.54 -20.40 19.20
N GLU A 138 10.06 -21.47 19.82
CA GLU A 138 10.40 -22.83 19.38
C GLU A 138 9.86 -23.13 17.98
N LEU A 139 8.61 -22.73 17.70
CA LEU A 139 8.03 -22.92 16.38
C LEU A 139 8.73 -22.07 15.31
N ALA A 140 9.17 -20.86 15.62
CA ALA A 140 9.92 -20.02 14.70
C ALA A 140 11.30 -20.62 14.40
N LYS A 141 12.04 -21.05 15.41
CA LYS A 141 13.35 -21.71 15.24
C LYS A 141 13.30 -22.97 14.38
N THR A 142 12.19 -23.72 14.52
CA THR A 142 12.07 -25.03 13.82
C THR A 142 11.53 -24.89 12.40
N ASN A 143 10.63 -23.95 12.16
CA ASN A 143 9.83 -23.93 10.92
C ASN A 143 10.10 -22.72 10.02
N SER A 144 10.66 -21.61 10.55
CA SER A 144 10.86 -20.41 9.75
C SER A 144 12.06 -20.56 8.81
N ILE A 145 11.87 -20.19 7.54
CA ILE A 145 12.98 -20.09 6.59
C ILE A 145 13.78 -18.79 6.73
N ASP A 146 13.23 -17.77 7.42
CA ASP A 146 13.98 -16.57 7.76
C ASP A 146 14.88 -16.84 8.96
N GLN A 147 16.08 -17.31 8.69
CA GLN A 147 17.05 -17.67 9.73
C GLN A 147 17.50 -16.45 10.56
N ASN A 148 17.44 -15.23 10.00
CA ASN A 148 17.89 -14.03 10.71
C ASN A 148 17.00 -13.72 11.92
N SER A 149 15.69 -13.88 11.78
CA SER A 149 14.75 -13.71 12.89
C SER A 149 14.48 -15.00 13.66
N ALA A 150 14.53 -16.16 12.98
CA ALA A 150 14.22 -17.46 13.61
C ALA A 150 15.09 -17.75 14.82
N VAL A 151 16.39 -17.47 14.77
CA VAL A 151 17.34 -17.66 15.89
C VAL A 151 16.94 -16.86 17.14
N ASN A 152 16.22 -15.75 16.94
CA ASN A 152 15.67 -14.89 17.99
C ASN A 152 14.15 -15.11 18.19
N GLY A 153 13.65 -16.32 17.88
CA GLY A 153 12.23 -16.65 18.05
C GLY A 153 11.30 -15.91 17.11
N GLY A 154 11.75 -15.57 15.91
CA GLY A 154 10.99 -14.87 14.90
C GLY A 154 10.82 -13.36 15.14
N ASP A 155 11.51 -12.80 16.12
CA ASP A 155 11.38 -11.39 16.50
C ASP A 155 11.99 -10.46 15.45
N LEU A 156 11.18 -9.55 14.92
CA LEU A 156 11.57 -8.54 13.93
C LEU A 156 12.00 -7.21 14.56
N GLY A 157 11.95 -7.11 15.92
CA GLY A 157 12.18 -5.85 16.61
C GLY A 157 11.08 -4.82 16.36
N TRP A 158 11.39 -3.56 16.67
CA TRP A 158 10.51 -2.42 16.38
C TRP A 158 10.71 -1.92 14.96
N PHE A 159 9.62 -1.69 14.24
CA PHE A 159 9.66 -1.14 12.88
C PHE A 159 8.52 -0.15 12.67
N THR A 160 8.76 0.81 11.74
CA THR A 160 7.78 1.81 11.31
C THR A 160 6.96 1.28 10.13
N SER A 161 5.85 1.95 9.79
CA SER A 161 5.10 1.65 8.57
C SER A 161 6.02 1.74 7.34
N ARG A 162 5.82 0.89 6.32
CA ARG A 162 6.63 0.80 5.10
C ARG A 162 8.04 0.21 5.24
N THR A 163 8.48 -0.17 6.42
CA THR A 163 9.74 -0.91 6.61
C THR A 163 9.62 -2.34 6.07
N MET A 164 8.43 -2.92 6.20
CA MET A 164 8.12 -4.29 5.77
C MET A 164 7.25 -4.28 4.51
N VAL A 165 7.10 -5.44 3.86
CA VAL A 165 6.16 -5.60 2.75
C VAL A 165 4.74 -5.22 3.18
N GLN A 166 4.00 -4.56 2.28
CA GLN A 166 2.71 -3.93 2.60
C GLN A 166 1.71 -4.87 3.31
N PRO A 167 1.44 -6.10 2.84
CA PRO A 167 0.46 -6.98 3.50
C PRO A 167 0.83 -7.33 4.95
N PHE A 168 2.14 -7.45 5.24
CA PHE A 168 2.63 -7.70 6.59
C PHE A 168 2.52 -6.44 7.46
N SER A 169 2.95 -5.29 6.92
CA SER A 169 2.87 -3.99 7.60
C SER A 169 1.42 -3.69 8.01
N ASP A 170 0.47 -3.77 7.08
CA ASP A 170 -0.95 -3.56 7.36
C ASP A 170 -1.45 -4.49 8.46
N SER A 171 -1.07 -5.77 8.38
CA SER A 171 -1.46 -6.73 9.41
C SER A 171 -0.92 -6.38 10.78
N ALA A 172 0.35 -5.95 10.88
CA ALA A 172 1.00 -5.62 12.14
C ALA A 172 0.44 -4.32 12.77
N PHE A 173 0.24 -3.28 11.95
CA PHE A 173 -0.22 -1.97 12.43
C PHE A 173 -1.71 -1.92 12.79
N PHE A 174 -2.53 -2.80 12.18
CA PHE A 174 -3.97 -2.86 12.45
C PHE A 174 -4.37 -3.98 13.41
N ALA A 175 -3.45 -4.87 13.76
CA ALA A 175 -3.73 -5.99 14.65
C ALA A 175 -3.89 -5.53 16.12
N LYS A 176 -4.74 -6.24 16.85
CA LYS A 176 -4.74 -6.17 18.31
C LYS A 176 -3.49 -6.85 18.86
N LYS A 177 -3.04 -6.42 20.06
CA LYS A 177 -1.93 -7.06 20.76
C LYS A 177 -2.16 -8.57 20.88
N ASN A 178 -1.12 -9.36 20.60
CA ASN A 178 -1.12 -10.82 20.62
C ASN A 178 -2.06 -11.48 19.57
N TYR A 179 -2.40 -10.77 18.50
CA TYR A 179 -3.16 -11.34 17.40
C TYR A 179 -2.26 -12.22 16.53
N ILE A 180 -2.75 -13.41 16.16
CA ILE A 180 -2.07 -14.37 15.27
C ILE A 180 -2.80 -14.37 13.93
N LYS A 181 -2.07 -14.04 12.87
CA LYS A 181 -2.59 -14.01 11.49
C LYS A 181 -1.72 -14.86 10.57
N VAL A 182 -2.36 -15.54 9.62
CA VAL A 182 -1.76 -16.23 8.47
C VAL A 182 -2.07 -15.45 7.20
#